data_31c3edd1bdff9d41bd36a9c869d05ae5
#
_entry.id   31c3edd1bdff9d41bd36a9c869d05ae5
#
_cell.length_a   1.000
_cell.length_b   1.000
_cell.length_c   1.000
_cell.angle_alpha   90.00
_cell.angle_beta   90.00
_cell.angle_gamma   90.00
#
_symmetry.space_group_name_H-M   'P 1'
#
loop_
_entity.id
_entity.type
_entity.pdbx_description
1 polymer ?
#
loop_
_entity_poly.entity_id
_entity_poly.type
_entity_poly.pdbx_seq_one_letter_code
_entity_poly.pdbx_strand_id
1 'polypeptide(L)'
;MNETNFDIYLYIGSTKLELNIFEKSNKTKSIFFKEIKCKTNLYKNEINFEELEIVIEKNIFEIEKITGNFLNDIYLIVDTPDSLKIGISLLKNNEDRTIEEKDIKYLLQDAKQQILRSNYNKDIIHIIVNNFIIDNVEYKFLPSDKNCKNFSVNIDFICFPKILVKELQKLFNKYHISIKRVICGNYVKSFKSIDFKEGICSVGLSLVEGGNKQEVVIIPKKLEKKGFFDRLFHIFS
;
A
#
# COMPACT_ATOMS: atom_id res chain seq x y z
N MET A 1 -17.28 -17.53 -1.91
CA MET A 1 -17.37 -16.21 -2.56
C MET A 1 -16.67 -16.37 -3.89
N ASN A 2 -17.35 -16.14 -5.00
CA ASN A 2 -16.70 -16.13 -6.31
C ASN A 2 -15.77 -14.93 -6.35
N GLU A 3 -14.48 -15.16 -6.63
CA GLU A 3 -13.53 -14.06 -6.83
C GLU A 3 -13.99 -13.27 -8.05
N THR A 4 -14.11 -11.95 -7.89
CA THR A 4 -14.41 -11.05 -9.02
C THR A 4 -13.23 -11.08 -10.00
N ASN A 5 -13.53 -11.09 -11.30
CA ASN A 5 -12.49 -11.07 -12.36
C ASN A 5 -11.84 -9.70 -12.54
N PHE A 6 -12.19 -8.73 -11.71
CA PHE A 6 -11.78 -7.34 -11.83
C PHE A 6 -11.18 -6.82 -10.54
N ASP A 7 -10.21 -5.92 -10.67
CA ASP A 7 -9.71 -5.09 -9.58
C ASP A 7 -10.08 -3.64 -9.85
N ILE A 8 -10.70 -3.00 -8.84
CA ILE A 8 -11.22 -1.64 -8.95
C ILE A 8 -10.34 -0.74 -8.09
N TYR A 9 -9.86 0.35 -8.69
CA TYR A 9 -8.99 1.33 -8.05
C TYR A 9 -9.67 2.69 -8.05
N LEU A 10 -9.68 3.36 -6.91
CA LEU A 10 -10.09 4.75 -6.77
C LEU A 10 -8.93 5.56 -6.21
N TYR A 11 -8.46 6.52 -6.99
CA TYR A 11 -7.55 7.56 -6.52
C TYR A 11 -8.37 8.74 -5.99
N ILE A 12 -8.04 9.16 -4.79
CA ILE A 12 -8.63 10.31 -4.09
C ILE A 12 -7.54 11.37 -3.98
N GLY A 13 -7.57 12.33 -4.90
CA GLY A 13 -6.64 13.46 -4.93
C GLY A 13 -7.29 14.75 -4.44
N SER A 14 -6.49 15.79 -4.28
CA SER A 14 -6.95 17.11 -3.83
C SER A 14 -7.83 17.84 -4.83
N THR A 15 -7.70 17.57 -6.12
CA THR A 15 -8.42 18.29 -7.20
C THR A 15 -9.24 17.38 -8.08
N LYS A 16 -9.04 16.07 -7.98
CA LYS A 16 -9.70 15.07 -8.80
C LYS A 16 -9.76 13.71 -8.13
N LEU A 17 -10.74 12.93 -8.54
CA LEU A 17 -10.80 11.49 -8.33
C LEU A 17 -10.51 10.79 -9.66
N GLU A 18 -9.84 9.64 -9.63
CA GLU A 18 -9.71 8.76 -10.79
C GLU A 18 -10.25 7.39 -10.43
N LEU A 19 -11.20 6.89 -11.21
CA LEU A 19 -11.74 5.55 -11.09
C LEU A 19 -11.23 4.70 -12.24
N ASN A 20 -10.63 3.56 -11.93
CA ASN A 20 -10.11 2.60 -12.89
C ASN A 20 -10.59 1.20 -12.58
N ILE A 21 -10.90 0.42 -13.62
CA ILE A 21 -11.21 -1.00 -13.54
C ILE A 21 -10.20 -1.76 -14.40
N PHE A 22 -9.52 -2.73 -13.79
CA PHE A 22 -8.57 -3.61 -14.46
C PHE A 22 -9.08 -5.05 -14.45
N GLU A 23 -8.93 -5.75 -15.56
CA GLU A 23 -9.22 -7.16 -15.64
C GLU A 23 -8.05 -7.97 -15.07
N LYS A 24 -8.32 -8.93 -14.16
CA LYS A 24 -7.25 -9.73 -13.52
C LYS A 24 -6.49 -10.61 -14.50
N SER A 25 -7.12 -11.01 -15.60
CA SER A 25 -6.51 -11.79 -16.68
C SER A 25 -5.56 -10.96 -17.56
N ASN A 26 -5.81 -9.64 -17.68
CA ASN A 26 -5.02 -8.72 -18.48
C ASN A 26 -4.86 -7.37 -17.76
N LYS A 27 -3.95 -7.36 -16.79
CA LYS A 27 -3.72 -6.23 -15.89
C LYS A 27 -3.01 -5.04 -16.51
N THR A 28 -2.53 -5.17 -17.74
CA THR A 28 -1.83 -4.09 -18.43
C THR A 28 -2.77 -3.06 -19.04
N LYS A 29 -4.06 -3.36 -19.15
CA LYS A 29 -5.04 -2.49 -19.78
C LYS A 29 -6.21 -2.20 -18.86
N SER A 30 -6.47 -0.91 -18.62
CA SER A 30 -7.71 -0.45 -18.00
C SER A 30 -8.87 -0.70 -18.98
N ILE A 31 -9.93 -1.38 -18.51
CA ILE A 31 -11.17 -1.55 -19.28
C ILE A 31 -12.15 -0.39 -19.06
N PHE A 32 -11.92 0.40 -18.01
CA PHE A 32 -12.69 1.60 -17.72
C PHE A 32 -11.81 2.61 -16.98
N PHE A 33 -11.90 3.86 -17.42
CA PHE A 33 -11.24 5.00 -16.80
C PHE A 33 -12.21 6.18 -16.73
N LYS A 34 -12.32 6.78 -15.57
CA LYS A 34 -13.11 8.00 -15.36
C LYS A 34 -12.37 8.95 -14.44
N GLU A 35 -12.13 10.15 -14.92
CA GLU A 35 -11.64 11.26 -14.12
C GLU A 35 -12.82 12.16 -13.72
N ILE A 36 -12.92 12.49 -12.45
CA ILE A 36 -13.96 13.32 -11.87
C ILE A 36 -13.27 14.49 -11.16
N LYS A 37 -13.55 15.70 -11.64
CA LYS A 37 -13.03 16.92 -10.99
C LYS A 37 -13.79 17.16 -9.70
N CYS A 38 -13.06 17.29 -8.59
CA CYS A 38 -13.61 17.65 -7.30
C CYS A 38 -13.43 19.15 -7.05
N LYS A 39 -14.44 19.76 -6.46
CA LYS A 39 -14.31 21.11 -5.89
C LYS A 39 -13.72 20.97 -4.50
N THR A 40 -12.40 20.86 -4.41
CA THR A 40 -11.75 20.86 -3.09
C THR A 40 -11.83 22.23 -2.47
N ASN A 41 -12.05 22.25 -1.17
CA ASN A 41 -11.90 23.44 -0.37
C ASN A 41 -10.40 23.75 -0.32
N LEU A 42 -9.91 24.60 -1.24
CA LEU A 42 -8.50 24.95 -1.45
C LEU A 42 -7.77 25.44 -0.19
N TYR A 43 -8.52 25.73 0.89
CA TYR A 43 -7.97 26.27 2.13
C TYR A 43 -7.57 25.20 3.17
N LYS A 44 -8.00 23.93 3.03
CA LYS A 44 -7.71 22.91 4.05
C LYS A 44 -6.97 21.67 3.58
N ASN A 45 -6.81 21.44 2.26
CA ASN A 45 -6.23 20.20 1.70
C ASN A 45 -6.83 18.89 2.30
N GLU A 46 -8.02 18.98 2.89
CA GLU A 46 -8.74 17.86 3.49
C GLU A 46 -9.64 17.18 2.45
N ILE A 47 -9.80 15.88 2.59
CA ILE A 47 -10.76 15.12 1.78
C ILE A 47 -12.17 15.57 2.15
N ASN A 48 -12.93 16.01 1.17
CA ASN A 48 -14.34 16.31 1.35
C ASN A 48 -15.14 15.00 1.28
N PHE A 49 -15.47 14.44 2.44
CA PHE A 49 -16.17 13.16 2.55
C PHE A 49 -17.60 13.21 1.99
N GLU A 50 -18.30 14.34 2.09
CA GLU A 50 -19.65 14.50 1.52
C GLU A 50 -19.61 14.43 0.00
N GLU A 51 -18.68 15.15 -0.63
CA GLU A 51 -18.49 15.10 -2.08
C GLU A 51 -18.04 13.71 -2.54
N LEU A 52 -17.12 13.09 -1.79
CA LEU A 52 -16.66 11.72 -2.07
C LEU A 52 -17.82 10.73 -2.01
N GLU A 53 -18.71 10.85 -1.02
CA GLU A 53 -19.89 9.99 -0.88
C GLU A 53 -20.81 10.12 -2.10
N ILE A 54 -21.12 11.35 -2.54
CA ILE A 54 -21.93 11.60 -3.72
C ILE A 54 -21.31 10.97 -4.98
N VAL A 55 -19.99 11.08 -5.12
CA VAL A 55 -19.28 10.50 -6.27
C VAL A 55 -19.33 8.96 -6.23
N ILE A 56 -19.12 8.35 -5.08
CA ILE A 56 -19.19 6.90 -4.91
C ILE A 56 -20.60 6.41 -5.28
N GLU A 57 -21.63 6.99 -4.68
CA GLU A 57 -23.04 6.62 -4.92
C GLU A 57 -23.41 6.67 -6.41
N LYS A 58 -23.02 7.74 -7.10
CA LYS A 58 -23.30 7.90 -8.54
C LYS A 58 -22.57 6.89 -9.43
N ASN A 59 -21.44 6.34 -8.99
CA ASN A 59 -20.60 5.50 -9.84
C ASN A 59 -20.70 3.99 -9.52
N ILE A 60 -21.27 3.58 -8.37
CA ILE A 60 -21.43 2.16 -8.02
C ILE A 60 -22.15 1.39 -9.13
N PHE A 61 -23.34 1.89 -9.54
CA PHE A 61 -24.15 1.22 -10.57
C PHE A 61 -23.43 1.13 -11.92
N GLU A 62 -22.66 2.14 -12.30
CA GLU A 62 -21.87 2.12 -13.54
C GLU A 62 -20.77 1.05 -13.48
N ILE A 63 -20.07 0.95 -12.33
CA ILE A 63 -19.04 -0.09 -12.10
C ILE A 63 -19.66 -1.48 -12.18
N GLU A 64 -20.77 -1.71 -11.48
CA GLU A 64 -21.47 -2.99 -11.46
C GLU A 64 -21.99 -3.40 -12.84
N LYS A 65 -22.48 -2.44 -13.62
CA LYS A 65 -22.91 -2.67 -15.01
C LYS A 65 -21.73 -3.11 -15.91
N ILE A 66 -20.56 -2.49 -15.74
CA ILE A 66 -19.38 -2.80 -16.54
C ILE A 66 -18.80 -4.16 -16.15
N THR A 67 -18.71 -4.45 -14.86
CA THR A 67 -18.12 -5.68 -14.35
C THR A 67 -19.07 -6.88 -14.38
N GLY A 68 -20.39 -6.62 -14.50
CA GLY A 68 -21.42 -7.67 -14.35
C GLY A 68 -21.53 -8.25 -12.94
N ASN A 69 -20.93 -7.61 -11.94
CA ASN A 69 -20.86 -8.08 -10.55
C ASN A 69 -21.09 -6.92 -9.59
N PHE A 70 -21.58 -7.24 -8.39
CA PHE A 70 -21.66 -6.25 -7.31
C PHE A 70 -20.26 -5.78 -6.91
N LEU A 71 -20.14 -4.50 -6.60
CA LEU A 71 -18.91 -3.88 -6.09
C LEU A 71 -18.70 -4.27 -4.63
N ASN A 72 -17.97 -5.35 -4.38
CA ASN A 72 -17.72 -5.86 -3.02
C ASN A 72 -16.43 -5.32 -2.40
N ASP A 73 -15.46 -4.96 -3.23
CA ASP A 73 -14.13 -4.55 -2.76
C ASP A 73 -13.44 -3.54 -3.69
N ILE A 74 -12.55 -2.72 -3.11
CA ILE A 74 -11.86 -1.65 -3.81
C ILE A 74 -10.45 -1.41 -3.23
N TYR A 75 -9.53 -0.99 -4.08
CA TYR A 75 -8.23 -0.43 -3.69
C TYR A 75 -8.31 1.09 -3.68
N LEU A 76 -7.85 1.72 -2.60
CA LEU A 76 -7.84 3.18 -2.48
C LEU A 76 -6.42 3.71 -2.57
N ILE A 77 -6.19 4.66 -3.47
CA ILE A 77 -4.97 5.46 -3.52
C ILE A 77 -5.34 6.85 -2.98
N VAL A 78 -4.77 7.22 -1.84
CA VAL A 78 -5.21 8.43 -1.12
C VAL A 78 -4.07 9.44 -1.05
N ASP A 79 -4.35 10.63 -1.57
CA ASP A 79 -3.48 11.79 -1.46
C ASP A 79 -3.89 12.60 -0.23
N THR A 80 -3.00 12.67 0.76
CA THR A 80 -3.24 13.46 1.96
C THR A 80 -1.96 14.16 2.40
N PRO A 81 -2.01 15.45 2.79
CA PRO A 81 -0.87 16.16 3.35
C PRO A 81 -0.47 15.60 4.72
N ASP A 82 -1.39 14.92 5.42
CA ASP A 82 -1.17 14.35 6.76
C ASP A 82 -0.45 12.99 6.73
N SER A 83 0.02 12.57 5.55
CA SER A 83 0.90 11.41 5.45
C SER A 83 2.23 11.69 6.13
N LEU A 84 2.64 10.78 7.02
CA LEU A 84 3.91 10.87 7.76
C LEU A 84 4.85 9.77 7.30
N LYS A 85 6.03 10.15 6.83
CA LYS A 85 7.12 9.20 6.55
C LYS A 85 8.10 9.20 7.71
N ILE A 86 8.36 8.03 8.29
CA ILE A 86 9.28 7.84 9.41
C ILE A 86 10.35 6.84 8.98
N GLY A 87 11.60 7.31 8.90
CA GLY A 87 12.78 6.46 8.66
C GLY A 87 13.38 5.99 9.98
N ILE A 88 13.70 4.70 10.08
CA ILE A 88 14.44 4.15 11.21
C ILE A 88 15.53 3.21 10.73
N SER A 89 16.61 3.12 11.50
CA SER A 89 17.68 2.15 11.31
C SER A 89 17.75 1.26 12.54
N LEU A 90 17.68 -0.06 12.33
CA LEU A 90 17.78 -1.05 13.39
C LEU A 90 19.06 -1.84 13.26
N LEU A 91 19.88 -1.78 14.30
CA LEU A 91 21.14 -2.51 14.37
C LEU A 91 20.97 -3.80 15.18
N LYS A 92 21.54 -4.90 14.69
CA LYS A 92 21.64 -6.17 15.40
C LYS A 92 23.06 -6.70 15.39
N ASN A 93 23.55 -7.12 16.58
CA ASN A 93 24.75 -7.94 16.69
C ASN A 93 24.41 -9.37 16.28
N ASN A 94 25.15 -9.95 15.34
CA ASN A 94 24.89 -11.28 14.78
C ASN A 94 25.95 -12.33 15.13
N GLU A 95 27.00 -11.97 15.87
CA GLU A 95 28.00 -12.89 16.44
C GLU A 95 28.65 -13.81 15.39
N ASP A 96 29.01 -13.28 14.22
CA ASP A 96 29.61 -14.01 13.09
C ASP A 96 28.73 -15.14 12.51
N ARG A 97 27.39 -15.07 12.70
CA ARG A 97 26.43 -16.02 12.11
C ARG A 97 25.88 -15.53 10.78
N THR A 98 25.30 -16.43 10.02
CA THR A 98 24.48 -16.09 8.86
C THR A 98 23.22 -15.35 9.29
N ILE A 99 22.82 -14.32 8.54
CA ILE A 99 21.56 -13.61 8.77
C ILE A 99 20.42 -14.51 8.32
N GLU A 100 19.53 -14.86 9.24
CA GLU A 100 18.34 -15.64 8.93
C GLU A 100 17.11 -14.74 8.72
N GLU A 101 16.16 -15.20 7.93
CA GLU A 101 14.89 -14.49 7.72
C GLU A 101 14.15 -14.16 9.01
N LYS A 102 14.25 -15.04 10.02
CA LYS A 102 13.64 -14.77 11.34
C LYS A 102 14.24 -13.52 12.00
N ASP A 103 15.52 -13.22 11.76
CA ASP A 103 16.19 -12.05 12.31
C ASP A 103 15.60 -10.78 11.72
N ILE A 104 15.37 -10.77 10.39
CA ILE A 104 14.73 -9.63 9.71
C ILE A 104 13.26 -9.47 10.16
N LYS A 105 12.52 -10.59 10.26
CA LYS A 105 11.13 -10.55 10.77
C LYS A 105 11.05 -9.96 12.18
N TYR A 106 11.95 -10.34 13.05
CA TYR A 106 12.02 -9.79 14.41
C TYR A 106 12.27 -8.28 14.40
N LEU A 107 13.25 -7.83 13.61
CA LEU A 107 13.55 -6.40 13.51
C LEU A 107 12.38 -5.62 12.93
N LEU A 108 11.73 -6.12 11.87
CA LEU A 108 10.56 -5.48 11.28
C LEU A 108 9.38 -5.41 12.26
N GLN A 109 9.15 -6.47 13.02
CA GLN A 109 8.08 -6.50 14.03
C GLN A 109 8.35 -5.54 15.18
N ASP A 110 9.58 -5.50 15.67
CA ASP A 110 9.99 -4.57 16.72
C ASP A 110 9.86 -3.12 16.26
N ALA A 111 10.39 -2.80 15.07
CA ALA A 111 10.23 -1.51 14.42
C ALA A 111 8.77 -1.08 14.34
N LYS A 112 7.92 -1.97 13.82
CA LYS A 112 6.48 -1.71 13.72
C LYS A 112 5.86 -1.40 15.08
N GLN A 113 6.22 -2.15 16.13
CA GLN A 113 5.69 -1.90 17.47
C GLN A 113 6.17 -0.56 18.02
N GLN A 114 7.43 -0.19 17.83
CA GLN A 114 7.98 1.09 18.26
C GLN A 114 7.25 2.25 17.59
N ILE A 115 7.05 2.18 16.26
CA ILE A 115 6.31 3.19 15.51
C ILE A 115 4.87 3.32 16.01
N LEU A 116 4.16 2.22 16.22
CA LEU A 116 2.77 2.24 16.68
C LEU A 116 2.63 2.76 18.12
N ARG A 117 3.63 2.52 18.99
CA ARG A 117 3.65 3.07 20.37
C ARG A 117 3.90 4.58 20.36
N SER A 118 4.87 5.04 19.57
CA SER A 118 5.24 6.45 19.48
C SER A 118 4.21 7.29 18.73
N ASN A 119 3.45 6.66 17.82
CA ASN A 119 2.49 7.31 16.94
C ASN A 119 1.12 6.61 17.03
N TYR A 120 0.55 6.52 18.23
CA TYR A 120 -0.69 5.78 18.53
C TYR A 120 -1.91 6.24 17.72
N ASN A 121 -1.89 7.47 17.21
CA ASN A 121 -2.94 8.07 16.39
C ASN A 121 -2.73 7.85 14.86
N LYS A 122 -1.74 7.06 14.49
CA LYS A 122 -1.41 6.73 13.08
C LYS A 122 -1.58 5.24 12.81
N ASP A 123 -1.95 4.92 11.58
CA ASP A 123 -1.91 3.57 11.02
C ASP A 123 -0.78 3.47 10.00
N ILE A 124 -0.03 2.37 10.04
CA ILE A 124 1.03 2.10 9.07
C ILE A 124 0.37 1.63 7.77
N ILE A 125 0.62 2.36 6.68
CA ILE A 125 0.10 2.06 5.33
C ILE A 125 1.13 1.30 4.50
N HIS A 126 2.41 1.71 4.57
CA HIS A 126 3.51 1.03 3.88
C HIS A 126 4.71 0.82 4.79
N ILE A 127 5.43 -0.27 4.57
CA ILE A 127 6.73 -0.57 5.17
C ILE A 127 7.69 -0.84 4.02
N ILE A 128 8.76 -0.07 3.91
CA ILE A 128 9.73 -0.15 2.82
C ILE A 128 11.10 -0.38 3.41
N VAL A 129 11.72 -1.51 3.06
CA VAL A 129 13.11 -1.80 3.44
C VAL A 129 14.02 -1.17 2.41
N ASN A 130 14.69 -0.07 2.76
CA ASN A 130 15.51 0.69 1.82
C ASN A 130 16.80 -0.05 1.46
N ASN A 131 17.55 -0.49 2.48
CA ASN A 131 18.79 -1.20 2.34
C ASN A 131 19.17 -1.97 3.62
N PHE A 132 20.19 -2.81 3.49
CA PHE A 132 20.87 -3.49 4.58
C PHE A 132 22.30 -2.98 4.66
N ILE A 133 22.85 -2.80 5.86
CA ILE A 133 24.26 -2.51 6.08
C ILE A 133 24.83 -3.69 6.86
N ILE A 134 25.76 -4.42 6.25
CA ILE A 134 26.38 -5.64 6.81
C ILE A 134 27.86 -5.41 6.92
N ASP A 135 28.39 -5.42 8.15
CA ASP A 135 29.79 -5.11 8.44
C ASP A 135 30.30 -3.85 7.71
N ASN A 136 29.50 -2.76 7.76
CA ASN A 136 29.75 -1.46 7.13
C ASN A 136 29.66 -1.44 5.59
N VAL A 137 29.18 -2.50 4.95
CA VAL A 137 28.91 -2.54 3.50
C VAL A 137 27.40 -2.46 3.24
N GLU A 138 26.99 -1.57 2.35
CA GLU A 138 25.60 -1.38 2.00
C GLU A 138 25.14 -2.35 0.91
N TYR A 139 23.93 -2.94 1.10
CA TYR A 139 23.29 -3.86 0.17
C TYR A 139 21.84 -3.44 -0.02
N LYS A 140 21.39 -3.36 -1.28
CA LYS A 140 19.99 -3.05 -1.60
C LYS A 140 19.04 -4.18 -1.20
N PHE A 141 19.51 -5.42 -1.30
CA PHE A 141 18.79 -6.63 -0.91
C PHE A 141 19.65 -7.44 0.05
N LEU A 142 19.02 -8.26 0.87
CA LEU A 142 19.75 -9.14 1.78
C LEU A 142 20.59 -10.12 0.97
N PRO A 143 21.92 -10.14 1.10
CA PRO A 143 22.76 -11.15 0.46
C PRO A 143 22.50 -12.52 1.09
N SER A 144 22.41 -13.57 0.26
CA SER A 144 22.33 -14.96 0.72
C SER A 144 23.66 -15.40 1.35
N ASP A 145 23.55 -16.25 2.37
CA ASP A 145 24.67 -17.03 2.95
C ASP A 145 25.87 -16.21 3.44
N LYS A 146 25.65 -14.98 3.87
CA LYS A 146 26.71 -14.13 4.40
C LYS A 146 26.72 -14.13 5.92
N ASN A 147 27.83 -14.57 6.51
CA ASN A 147 28.11 -14.39 7.93
C ASN A 147 28.49 -12.94 8.20
N CYS A 148 28.10 -12.40 9.34
CA CYS A 148 28.47 -11.06 9.75
C CYS A 148 28.49 -10.90 11.27
N LYS A 149 29.28 -9.93 11.74
CA LYS A 149 29.29 -9.52 13.14
C LYS A 149 28.09 -8.65 13.47
N ASN A 150 27.82 -7.69 12.62
CA ASN A 150 26.74 -6.73 12.80
C ASN A 150 26.01 -6.50 11.49
N PHE A 151 24.70 -6.35 11.57
CA PHE A 151 23.94 -5.83 10.46
C PHE A 151 22.90 -4.83 10.92
N SER A 152 22.57 -3.90 10.05
CA SER A 152 21.45 -3.01 10.25
C SER A 152 20.51 -3.01 9.05
N VAL A 153 19.25 -2.68 9.34
CA VAL A 153 18.18 -2.56 8.33
C VAL A 153 17.64 -1.16 8.39
N ASN A 154 17.65 -0.46 7.26
CA ASN A 154 17.05 0.85 7.11
C ASN A 154 15.64 0.70 6.54
N ILE A 155 14.65 1.23 7.27
CA ILE A 155 13.23 1.02 6.98
C ILE A 155 12.51 2.35 6.98
N ASP A 156 11.68 2.59 5.97
CA ASP A 156 10.71 3.67 5.93
C ASP A 156 9.31 3.16 6.24
N PHE A 157 8.62 3.83 7.14
CA PHE A 157 7.21 3.65 7.43
C PHE A 157 6.42 4.83 6.88
N ILE A 158 5.40 4.56 6.08
CA ILE A 158 4.44 5.58 5.64
C ILE A 158 3.16 5.37 6.43
N CYS A 159 2.74 6.41 7.15
CA CYS A 159 1.63 6.35 8.09
C CYS A 159 0.56 7.38 7.73
N PHE A 160 -0.70 7.02 7.95
CA PHE A 160 -1.85 7.92 7.86
C PHE A 160 -2.48 8.15 9.24
N PRO A 161 -3.19 9.27 9.45
CA PRO A 161 -4.04 9.45 10.63
C PRO A 161 -5.06 8.31 10.73
N LYS A 162 -5.19 7.69 11.91
CA LYS A 162 -6.20 6.65 12.15
C LYS A 162 -7.61 7.13 11.86
N ILE A 163 -7.89 8.40 12.15
CA ILE A 163 -9.19 8.99 11.89
C ILE A 163 -9.53 8.95 10.40
N LEU A 164 -8.58 9.31 9.53
CA LEU A 164 -8.76 9.27 8.09
C LEU A 164 -9.09 7.85 7.60
N VAL A 165 -8.29 6.85 8.03
CA VAL A 165 -8.51 5.45 7.63
C VAL A 165 -9.87 4.95 8.08
N LYS A 166 -10.28 5.29 9.32
CA LYS A 166 -11.59 4.92 9.86
C LYS A 166 -12.76 5.59 9.12
N GLU A 167 -12.64 6.87 8.77
CA GLU A 167 -13.69 7.58 8.03
C GLU A 167 -13.83 7.01 6.62
N LEU A 168 -12.74 6.69 5.93
CA LEU A 168 -12.78 5.96 4.65
C LEU A 168 -13.48 4.61 4.81
N GLN A 169 -13.08 3.80 5.79
CA GLN A 169 -13.71 2.50 6.05
C GLN A 169 -15.21 2.65 6.34
N LYS A 170 -15.59 3.62 7.15
CA LYS A 170 -16.99 3.90 7.49
C LYS A 170 -17.81 4.29 6.26
N LEU A 171 -17.25 5.15 5.39
CA LEU A 171 -17.90 5.58 4.17
C LEU A 171 -18.17 4.39 3.23
N PHE A 172 -17.15 3.59 2.91
CA PHE A 172 -17.31 2.46 2.00
C PHE A 172 -18.19 1.34 2.57
N ASN A 173 -18.13 1.12 3.89
CA ASN A 173 -18.99 0.14 4.57
C ASN A 173 -20.48 0.47 4.49
N LYS A 174 -20.89 1.75 4.34
CA LYS A 174 -22.30 2.12 4.09
C LYS A 174 -22.86 1.44 2.82
N TYR A 175 -22.00 1.21 1.85
CA TYR A 175 -22.31 0.58 0.56
C TYR A 175 -21.92 -0.89 0.49
N HIS A 176 -21.59 -1.51 1.64
CA HIS A 176 -21.09 -2.87 1.72
C HIS A 176 -19.80 -3.14 0.92
N ILE A 177 -19.01 -2.11 0.67
CA ILE A 177 -17.75 -2.18 -0.06
C ILE A 177 -16.59 -2.30 0.94
N SER A 178 -15.77 -3.34 0.81
CA SER A 178 -14.57 -3.55 1.61
C SER A 178 -13.36 -2.86 0.98
N ILE A 179 -12.56 -2.17 1.77
CA ILE A 179 -11.28 -1.63 1.30
C ILE A 179 -10.23 -2.74 1.41
N LYS A 180 -9.76 -3.26 0.26
CA LYS A 180 -8.70 -4.28 0.20
C LYS A 180 -7.36 -3.74 0.68
N ARG A 181 -7.02 -2.54 0.22
CA ARG A 181 -5.78 -1.87 0.59
C ARG A 181 -5.92 -0.37 0.42
N VAL A 182 -5.35 0.37 1.37
CA VAL A 182 -5.09 1.80 1.24
C VAL A 182 -3.64 1.97 0.80
N ILE A 183 -3.40 2.87 -0.16
CA ILE A 183 -2.09 3.15 -0.76
C ILE A 183 -1.85 4.66 -0.65
N CYS A 184 -0.67 5.07 -0.26
CA CYS A 184 -0.32 6.48 -0.18
C CYS A 184 -0.09 7.07 -1.57
N GLY A 185 -0.86 8.11 -1.95
CA GLY A 185 -0.73 8.77 -3.26
C GLY A 185 0.65 9.38 -3.50
N ASN A 186 1.25 9.98 -2.47
CA ASN A 186 2.61 10.53 -2.56
C ASN A 186 3.65 9.43 -2.83
N TYR A 187 3.47 8.24 -2.22
CA TYR A 187 4.33 7.10 -2.49
C TYR A 187 4.18 6.61 -3.93
N VAL A 188 2.94 6.47 -4.43
CA VAL A 188 2.66 6.10 -5.82
C VAL A 188 3.33 7.09 -6.78
N LYS A 189 3.18 8.39 -6.55
CA LYS A 189 3.79 9.46 -7.37
C LYS A 189 5.33 9.45 -7.35
N SER A 190 5.94 8.99 -6.25
CA SER A 190 7.40 8.87 -6.14
C SER A 190 7.98 7.66 -6.85
N PHE A 191 7.15 6.70 -7.25
CA PHE A 191 7.57 5.46 -7.91
C PHE A 191 7.84 5.70 -9.40
N LYS A 192 9.07 6.13 -9.71
CA LYS A 192 9.48 6.62 -11.04
C LYS A 192 9.63 5.57 -12.13
N SER A 193 9.46 4.28 -11.84
CA SER A 193 9.75 3.19 -12.79
C SER A 193 8.64 2.91 -13.80
N ILE A 194 7.51 3.61 -13.72
CA ILE A 194 6.33 3.37 -14.55
C ILE A 194 5.98 4.63 -15.33
N ASP A 195 5.76 4.47 -16.62
CA ASP A 195 5.29 5.54 -17.51
C ASP A 195 3.83 5.89 -17.13
N PHE A 196 3.61 7.09 -16.59
CA PHE A 196 2.31 7.58 -16.13
C PHE A 196 1.25 7.76 -17.25
N LYS A 197 1.52 7.30 -18.48
CA LYS A 197 0.57 7.39 -19.59
C LYS A 197 -0.79 6.77 -19.29
N GLU A 198 -0.84 5.81 -18.36
CA GLU A 198 -2.08 5.11 -17.98
C GLU A 198 -2.72 5.60 -16.67
N GLY A 199 -2.22 6.70 -16.09
CA GLY A 199 -2.77 7.29 -14.87
C GLY A 199 -2.21 6.69 -13.57
N ILE A 200 -2.55 7.32 -12.43
CA ILE A 200 -2.01 6.97 -11.11
C ILE A 200 -2.48 5.60 -10.61
N CYS A 201 -3.67 5.16 -11.04
CA CYS A 201 -4.22 3.87 -10.64
C CYS A 201 -3.43 2.69 -11.21
N SER A 202 -2.86 2.81 -12.42
CA SER A 202 -1.99 1.78 -13.01
C SER A 202 -0.70 1.59 -12.23
N VAL A 203 -0.12 2.68 -11.73
CA VAL A 203 1.04 2.61 -10.82
C VAL A 203 0.66 1.95 -9.50
N GLY A 204 -0.50 2.29 -8.95
CA GLY A 204 -1.04 1.65 -7.75
C GLY A 204 -1.25 0.14 -7.92
N LEU A 205 -1.79 -0.28 -9.07
CA LEU A 205 -1.92 -1.69 -9.43
C LEU A 205 -0.55 -2.39 -9.44
N SER A 206 0.45 -1.81 -10.11
CA SER A 206 1.80 -2.36 -10.14
C SER A 206 2.39 -2.52 -8.74
N LEU A 207 2.21 -1.54 -7.85
CA LEU A 207 2.68 -1.63 -6.46
C LEU A 207 1.97 -2.75 -5.68
N VAL A 208 0.65 -2.91 -5.86
CA VAL A 208 -0.11 -4.01 -5.24
C VAL A 208 0.40 -5.37 -5.69
N GLU A 209 0.86 -5.47 -6.93
CA GLU A 209 1.41 -6.69 -7.53
C GLU A 209 2.89 -6.94 -7.24
N GLY A 210 3.48 -6.16 -6.35
CA GLY A 210 4.87 -6.32 -5.96
C GLY A 210 5.87 -5.60 -6.88
N GLY A 211 5.44 -4.58 -7.60
CA GLY A 211 6.31 -3.74 -8.44
C GLY A 211 7.45 -3.08 -7.65
N ASN A 212 7.29 -2.86 -6.35
CA ASN A 212 8.38 -2.51 -5.45
C ASN A 212 8.81 -3.72 -4.61
N LYS A 213 9.92 -4.36 -4.98
CA LYS A 213 10.48 -5.51 -4.25
C LYS A 213 10.94 -5.20 -2.82
N GLN A 214 11.12 -3.92 -2.48
CA GLN A 214 11.54 -3.47 -1.15
C GLN A 214 10.34 -3.24 -0.22
N GLU A 215 9.12 -3.31 -0.73
CA GLU A 215 7.91 -3.12 0.08
C GLU A 215 7.49 -4.42 0.76
N VAL A 216 7.32 -4.35 2.09
CA VAL A 216 6.82 -5.46 2.90
C VAL A 216 5.30 -5.40 2.96
N VAL A 217 4.64 -6.39 2.39
CA VAL A 217 3.17 -6.49 2.45
C VAL A 217 2.77 -7.29 3.70
N ILE A 218 1.97 -6.67 4.57
CA ILE A 218 1.40 -7.33 5.74
C ILE A 218 0.09 -8.00 5.32
N ILE A 219 0.08 -9.33 5.29
CA ILE A 219 -1.12 -10.11 4.98
C ILE A 219 -1.79 -10.52 6.30
N PRO A 220 -3.11 -10.21 6.51
CA PRO A 220 -3.82 -10.65 7.71
C PRO A 220 -3.90 -12.18 7.80
N LYS A 221 -3.73 -12.73 9.00
CA LYS A 221 -3.74 -14.20 9.26
C LYS A 221 -4.98 -14.95 8.75
N LYS A 222 -6.12 -14.28 8.55
CA LYS A 222 -7.37 -14.91 8.08
C LYS A 222 -7.37 -15.38 6.62
N LEU A 223 -6.33 -15.07 5.84
CA LEU A 223 -6.17 -15.51 4.45
C LEU A 223 -5.28 -16.75 4.30
N GLU A 224 -4.90 -17.39 5.41
CA GLU A 224 -4.06 -18.59 5.40
C GLU A 224 -4.85 -19.85 4.98
N LYS A 225 -4.98 -20.07 3.66
CA LYS A 225 -5.11 -21.44 3.18
C LYS A 225 -4.11 -21.84 2.09
N LYS A 226 -3.21 -20.95 1.66
CA LYS A 226 -2.08 -21.32 0.77
C LYS A 226 -0.90 -20.35 0.96
N GLY A 227 0.22 -20.87 1.44
CA GLY A 227 1.56 -20.33 1.24
C GLY A 227 1.81 -18.90 1.73
N PHE A 228 1.59 -18.63 3.02
CA PHE A 228 1.89 -17.34 3.66
C PHE A 228 3.36 -16.92 3.52
N PHE A 229 4.26 -17.90 3.45
CA PHE A 229 5.71 -17.67 3.42
C PHE A 229 6.27 -17.34 2.04
N ASP A 230 5.69 -17.86 0.96
CA ASP A 230 6.22 -17.67 -0.40
C ASP A 230 6.13 -16.22 -0.91
N ARG A 231 5.21 -15.41 -0.40
CA ARG A 231 5.06 -14.00 -0.83
C ARG A 231 5.88 -12.99 -0.01
N LEU A 232 6.30 -13.37 1.20
CA LEU A 232 7.18 -12.54 2.02
C LEU A 232 8.62 -12.61 1.51
N PHE A 233 8.98 -13.65 0.79
CA PHE A 233 10.36 -13.99 0.40
C PHE A 233 10.74 -13.63 -1.04
N HIS A 234 9.80 -13.18 -1.87
CA HIS A 234 10.16 -12.53 -3.12
C HIS A 234 10.86 -11.16 -2.94
N ILE A 235 10.97 -10.70 -1.68
CA ILE A 235 11.78 -9.53 -1.35
C ILE A 235 13.27 -9.87 -1.36
N PHE A 236 13.64 -11.15 -1.24
CA PHE A 236 15.00 -11.61 -0.96
C PHE A 236 15.61 -12.50 -2.06
N SER A 237 14.95 -12.69 -3.19
CA SER A 237 15.50 -13.43 -4.34
C SER A 237 15.86 -12.51 -5.49
#